data_4fc84802bd66f91ec02f91e811d7b772
#
_entry.id   4fc84802bd66f91ec02f91e811d7b772
#
_cell.length_a   1.000
_cell.length_b   1.000
_cell.length_c   1.000
_cell.angle_alpha   90.00
_cell.angle_beta   90.00
_cell.angle_gamma   90.00
#
_symmetry.space_group_name_H-M   'P 1'
#
loop_
_entity.id
_entity.type
_entity.pdbx_description
1 polymer ?
#
loop_
_entity_poly.entity_id
_entity_poly.type
_entity_poly.pdbx_seq_one_letter_code
_entity_poly.pdbx_strand_id
1 'polypeptide(L)'
;MALKKSRDSRMRRNVIAMTEPKSLNSEQYRTIRTNIEFASVDRQMKSVMITSACPGEGKSTTAANLAVVFAQQGKKVLLIDADLRKPTVHTAFFLENTVGLTSVLLKKSSMEQAVQASNEKHLDVLTSGPIPPNPAELLSSKWMKELAYEACAAYDMVIFDTPPILAVADAQILGNVADGSVLVISSGKTEKEQAAKAKEALETCKSKLLGAIINGKKLSKHSEYGYYGNKDNFMQNK
;
A
#
# COMPACT_ATOMS: atom_id res chain seq x y z
N MET A 1 -17.32 -7.17 25.69
CA MET A 1 -15.91 -6.78 25.78
C MET A 1 -14.95 -7.72 25.01
N ALA A 2 -15.15 -9.03 25.00
CA ALA A 2 -14.28 -10.02 24.34
C ALA A 2 -14.25 -9.91 22.78
N LEU A 3 -15.38 -9.62 22.15
CA LEU A 3 -15.49 -9.47 20.67
C LEU A 3 -14.73 -8.27 20.11
N LYS A 4 -14.62 -7.17 20.89
CA LYS A 4 -13.85 -5.97 20.49
C LYS A 4 -12.35 -6.24 20.55
N LYS A 5 -11.88 -6.98 21.58
CA LYS A 5 -10.47 -7.38 21.73
C LYS A 5 -9.98 -8.32 20.60
N SER A 6 -10.84 -9.22 20.10
CA SER A 6 -10.46 -10.14 19.02
C SER A 6 -10.38 -9.45 17.63
N ARG A 7 -11.19 -8.40 17.41
CA ARG A 7 -11.17 -7.58 16.20
C ARG A 7 -9.92 -6.68 16.17
N ASP A 8 -9.60 -6.03 17.29
CA ASP A 8 -8.38 -5.22 17.45
C ASP A 8 -7.10 -6.06 17.28
N SER A 9 -7.08 -7.30 17.79
CA SER A 9 -5.91 -8.18 17.65
C SER A 9 -5.71 -8.70 16.21
N ARG A 10 -6.79 -8.88 15.43
CA ARG A 10 -6.70 -9.21 14.00
C ARG A 10 -6.20 -8.03 13.17
N MET A 11 -6.63 -6.80 13.51
CA MET A 11 -6.19 -5.58 12.80
C MET A 11 -4.72 -5.27 13.07
N ARG A 12 -4.24 -5.45 14.31
CA ARG A 12 -2.81 -5.32 14.63
C ARG A 12 -1.90 -6.26 13.82
N ARG A 13 -2.42 -7.42 13.38
CA ARG A 13 -1.68 -8.38 12.55
C ARG A 13 -1.54 -7.96 11.08
N ASN A 14 -2.26 -6.93 10.64
CA ASN A 14 -2.26 -6.55 9.22
C ASN A 14 -1.06 -5.68 8.83
N VAL A 15 -0.40 -4.99 9.78
CA VAL A 15 0.83 -4.22 9.53
C VAL A 15 2.01 -4.93 10.19
N ILE A 16 2.36 -6.08 9.62
CA ILE A 16 3.37 -6.99 10.20
C ILE A 16 4.76 -6.35 10.24
N ALA A 17 5.07 -5.46 9.30
CA ALA A 17 6.33 -4.73 9.28
C ALA A 17 6.53 -3.83 10.52
N MET A 18 5.43 -3.39 11.19
CA MET A 18 5.49 -2.68 12.47
C MET A 18 5.51 -3.64 13.67
N THR A 19 4.63 -4.67 13.64
CA THR A 19 4.41 -5.52 14.81
C THR A 19 5.47 -6.61 14.97
N GLU A 20 6.01 -7.09 13.85
CA GLU A 20 7.02 -8.16 13.79
C GLU A 20 8.10 -7.80 12.75
N PRO A 21 8.92 -6.74 13.01
CA PRO A 21 9.83 -6.20 12.00
C PRO A 21 10.93 -7.18 11.57
N LYS A 22 11.23 -8.19 12.40
CA LYS A 22 12.24 -9.24 12.11
C LYS A 22 11.63 -10.52 11.50
N SER A 23 10.32 -10.54 11.21
CA SER A 23 9.67 -11.70 10.62
C SER A 23 10.06 -11.88 9.15
N LEU A 24 9.95 -13.13 8.65
CA LEU A 24 10.17 -13.45 7.24
C LEU A 24 9.24 -12.62 6.32
N ASN A 25 8.00 -12.39 6.73
CA ASN A 25 7.06 -11.57 5.97
C ASN A 25 7.51 -10.10 5.87
N SER A 26 8.09 -9.54 6.93
CA SER A 26 8.66 -8.20 6.91
C SER A 26 9.86 -8.11 5.97
N GLU A 27 10.71 -9.14 5.92
CA GLU A 27 11.80 -9.24 4.94
C GLU A 27 11.30 -9.32 3.50
N GLN A 28 10.19 -10.02 3.26
CA GLN A 28 9.57 -10.03 1.92
C GLN A 28 9.11 -8.64 1.50
N TYR A 29 8.52 -7.84 2.39
CA TYR A 29 8.17 -6.44 2.08
C TYR A 29 9.41 -5.57 1.82
N ARG A 30 10.52 -5.78 2.53
CA ARG A 30 11.79 -5.10 2.23
C ARG A 30 12.34 -5.48 0.86
N THR A 31 12.24 -6.74 0.48
CA THR A 31 12.60 -7.20 -0.87
C THR A 31 11.71 -6.54 -1.94
N ILE A 32 10.40 -6.47 -1.72
CA ILE A 32 9.46 -5.79 -2.64
C ILE A 32 9.81 -4.30 -2.77
N ARG A 33 10.09 -3.60 -1.66
CA ARG A 33 10.55 -2.21 -1.67
C ARG A 33 11.78 -2.05 -2.55
N THR A 34 12.81 -2.89 -2.34
CA THR A 34 14.05 -2.86 -3.12
C THR A 34 13.77 -3.07 -4.62
N ASN A 35 12.88 -4.00 -4.97
CA ASN A 35 12.48 -4.23 -6.36
C ASN A 35 11.75 -3.03 -6.98
N ILE A 36 10.90 -2.33 -6.20
CA ILE A 36 10.24 -1.09 -6.63
C ILE A 36 11.29 0.00 -6.90
N GLU A 37 12.28 0.15 -6.02
CA GLU A 37 13.36 1.12 -6.18
C GLU A 37 14.20 0.82 -7.44
N PHE A 38 14.57 -0.43 -7.67
CA PHE A 38 15.30 -0.82 -8.88
C PHE A 38 14.49 -0.65 -10.18
N ALA A 39 13.19 -0.90 -10.14
CA ALA A 39 12.33 -0.68 -11.30
C ALA A 39 12.18 0.80 -11.67
N SER A 40 12.61 1.71 -10.79
CA SER A 40 12.50 3.17 -10.94
C SER A 40 13.83 3.89 -11.20
N VAL A 41 14.94 3.17 -11.42
CA VAL A 41 16.29 3.77 -11.58
C VAL A 41 16.35 4.85 -12.67
N ASP A 42 15.62 4.69 -13.75
CA ASP A 42 15.64 5.64 -14.88
C ASP A 42 14.77 6.90 -14.65
N ARG A 43 13.93 6.93 -13.63
CA ARG A 43 13.07 8.05 -13.25
C ARG A 43 12.97 8.13 -11.73
N GLN A 44 13.15 9.32 -11.19
CA GLN A 44 12.93 9.56 -9.77
C GLN A 44 11.43 9.43 -9.45
N MET A 45 11.02 8.17 -9.17
CA MET A 45 9.64 7.85 -8.84
C MET A 45 9.35 8.28 -7.41
N LYS A 46 8.35 9.13 -7.25
CA LYS A 46 7.91 9.65 -5.96
C LYS A 46 6.56 9.11 -5.52
N SER A 47 5.81 8.50 -6.42
CA SER A 47 4.48 8.00 -6.11
C SER A 47 4.22 6.61 -6.71
N VAL A 48 3.61 5.72 -5.89
CA VAL A 48 3.24 4.36 -6.30
C VAL A 48 1.81 4.08 -5.87
N MET A 49 1.00 3.61 -6.80
CA MET A 49 -0.34 3.13 -6.49
C MET A 49 -0.33 1.62 -6.32
N ILE A 50 -1.02 1.15 -5.28
CA ILE A 50 -1.22 -0.27 -4.98
C ILE A 50 -2.68 -0.61 -5.25
N THR A 51 -2.91 -1.53 -6.18
CA THR A 51 -4.24 -2.01 -6.52
C THR A 51 -4.28 -3.54 -6.60
N SER A 52 -5.45 -4.10 -6.85
CA SER A 52 -5.64 -5.55 -7.04
C SER A 52 -6.62 -5.82 -8.18
N ALA A 53 -6.69 -7.05 -8.69
CA ALA A 53 -7.71 -7.44 -9.66
C ALA A 53 -9.11 -7.42 -9.02
N CYS A 54 -9.25 -8.07 -7.85
CA CYS A 54 -10.52 -8.29 -7.15
C CYS A 54 -10.46 -7.82 -5.69
N PRO A 55 -11.63 -7.66 -5.02
CA PRO A 55 -11.69 -7.36 -3.60
C PRO A 55 -11.08 -8.48 -2.74
N GLY A 56 -10.42 -8.11 -1.62
CA GLY A 56 -9.94 -9.07 -0.62
C GLY A 56 -8.61 -9.76 -0.98
N GLU A 57 -7.85 -9.25 -1.96
CA GLU A 57 -6.54 -9.78 -2.36
C GLU A 57 -5.37 -9.25 -1.53
N GLY A 58 -5.62 -8.31 -0.61
CA GLY A 58 -4.64 -7.80 0.34
C GLY A 58 -3.92 -6.51 -0.11
N LYS A 59 -4.48 -5.76 -1.06
CA LYS A 59 -3.94 -4.48 -1.54
C LYS A 59 -3.63 -3.50 -0.40
N SER A 60 -4.60 -3.22 0.47
CA SER A 60 -4.46 -2.27 1.57
C SER A 60 -3.44 -2.74 2.62
N THR A 61 -3.41 -4.05 2.91
CA THR A 61 -2.37 -4.64 3.77
C THR A 61 -0.99 -4.48 3.14
N THR A 62 -0.88 -4.68 1.82
CA THR A 62 0.37 -4.50 1.08
C THR A 62 0.80 -3.04 1.07
N ALA A 63 -0.12 -2.10 0.79
CA ALA A 63 0.16 -0.66 0.81
C ALA A 63 0.66 -0.20 2.18
N ALA A 64 -0.01 -0.60 3.26
CA ALA A 64 0.38 -0.28 4.63
C ALA A 64 1.77 -0.80 4.99
N ASN A 65 2.07 -2.08 4.69
CA ASN A 65 3.37 -2.66 4.99
C ASN A 65 4.50 -2.07 4.14
N LEU A 66 4.25 -1.77 2.86
CA LEU A 66 5.21 -1.07 2.00
C LEU A 66 5.51 0.33 2.53
N ALA A 67 4.50 1.09 2.95
CA ALA A 67 4.68 2.41 3.56
C ALA A 67 5.60 2.33 4.78
N VAL A 68 5.39 1.35 5.65
CA VAL A 68 6.23 1.11 6.84
C VAL A 68 7.67 0.79 6.45
N VAL A 69 7.92 -0.14 5.52
CA VAL A 69 9.30 -0.51 5.17
C VAL A 69 10.05 0.57 4.40
N PHE A 70 9.35 1.47 3.69
CA PHE A 70 9.94 2.68 3.12
C PHE A 70 10.32 3.69 4.22
N ALA A 71 9.44 3.90 5.21
CA ALA A 71 9.70 4.78 6.34
C ALA A 71 10.85 4.28 7.21
N GLN A 72 10.94 2.96 7.45
CA GLN A 72 12.04 2.32 8.19
C GLN A 72 13.41 2.49 7.50
N GLN A 73 13.44 2.79 6.20
CA GLN A 73 14.66 3.17 5.47
C GLN A 73 15.08 4.62 5.73
N GLY A 74 14.25 5.40 6.42
CA GLY A 74 14.48 6.82 6.71
C GLY A 74 13.86 7.78 5.70
N LYS A 75 13.09 7.30 4.72
CA LYS A 75 12.34 8.14 3.79
C LYS A 75 11.13 8.77 4.49
N LYS A 76 10.82 10.01 4.17
CA LYS A 76 9.57 10.65 4.57
C LYS A 76 8.45 10.14 3.66
N VAL A 77 7.52 9.36 4.22
CA VAL A 77 6.49 8.62 3.48
C VAL A 77 5.11 9.14 3.80
N LEU A 78 4.27 9.31 2.78
CA LEU A 78 2.83 9.55 2.94
C LEU A 78 2.05 8.35 2.37
N LEU A 79 1.25 7.71 3.22
CA LEU A 79 0.26 6.72 2.79
C LEU A 79 -1.10 7.39 2.66
N ILE A 80 -1.71 7.31 1.48
CA ILE A 80 -3.02 7.89 1.17
C ILE A 80 -4.04 6.78 0.96
N ASP A 81 -5.10 6.76 1.78
CA ASP A 81 -6.25 5.87 1.57
C ASP A 81 -7.16 6.46 0.48
N ALA A 82 -6.96 6.02 -0.75
CA ALA A 82 -7.72 6.43 -1.91
C ALA A 82 -8.83 5.43 -2.30
N ASP A 83 -9.06 4.38 -1.50
CA ASP A 83 -10.26 3.55 -1.59
C ASP A 83 -11.43 4.24 -0.86
N LEU A 84 -11.96 5.30 -1.47
CA LEU A 84 -13.05 6.10 -0.90
C LEU A 84 -14.37 5.32 -0.76
N ARG A 85 -14.44 4.06 -1.26
CA ARG A 85 -15.63 3.20 -1.20
C ARG A 85 -15.60 2.26 -0.01
N LYS A 86 -14.43 1.69 0.31
CA LYS A 86 -14.22 0.74 1.42
C LYS A 86 -12.89 1.03 2.13
N PRO A 87 -12.76 2.21 2.76
CA PRO A 87 -11.53 2.63 3.39
C PRO A 87 -11.16 1.72 4.57
N THR A 88 -9.88 1.41 4.71
CA THR A 88 -9.38 0.49 5.75
C THR A 88 -8.08 0.94 6.40
N VAL A 89 -7.36 1.89 5.81
CA VAL A 89 -6.04 2.34 6.30
C VAL A 89 -6.16 2.95 7.69
N HIS A 90 -7.17 3.79 7.95
CA HIS A 90 -7.42 4.38 9.27
C HIS A 90 -7.52 3.32 10.37
N THR A 91 -8.13 2.17 10.06
CA THR A 91 -8.27 1.06 11.02
C THR A 91 -6.94 0.34 11.27
N ALA A 92 -6.11 0.19 10.22
CA ALA A 92 -4.81 -0.46 10.32
C ALA A 92 -3.82 0.34 11.20
N PHE A 93 -3.90 1.67 11.16
CA PHE A 93 -3.03 2.57 11.93
C PHE A 93 -3.70 3.18 13.17
N PHE A 94 -4.95 2.82 13.48
CA PHE A 94 -5.72 3.35 14.63
C PHE A 94 -5.89 4.88 14.59
N LEU A 95 -6.13 5.42 13.40
CA LEU A 95 -6.29 6.85 13.16
C LEU A 95 -7.78 7.22 13.01
N GLU A 96 -8.07 8.49 13.23
CA GLU A 96 -9.40 9.06 12.96
C GLU A 96 -9.67 9.16 11.46
N ASN A 97 -10.95 9.00 11.08
CA ASN A 97 -11.38 9.09 9.68
C ASN A 97 -12.50 10.13 9.47
N THR A 98 -12.56 11.13 10.35
CA THR A 98 -13.53 12.23 10.27
C THR A 98 -13.12 13.30 9.27
N VAL A 99 -11.82 13.50 9.12
CA VAL A 99 -11.18 14.39 8.14
C VAL A 99 -10.15 13.58 7.37
N GLY A 100 -10.07 13.72 6.05
CA GLY A 100 -9.13 12.97 5.21
C GLY A 100 -9.19 13.43 3.75
N LEU A 101 -8.78 12.54 2.83
CA LEU A 101 -8.69 12.83 1.40
C LEU A 101 -9.96 13.46 0.83
N THR A 102 -11.14 12.93 1.14
CA THR A 102 -12.42 13.51 0.72
C THR A 102 -12.58 14.95 1.18
N SER A 103 -12.19 15.27 2.42
CA SER A 103 -12.29 16.63 2.97
C SER A 103 -11.36 17.60 2.23
N VAL A 104 -10.15 17.15 1.90
CA VAL A 104 -9.16 17.95 1.15
C VAL A 104 -9.64 18.20 -0.28
N LEU A 105 -10.11 17.16 -0.96
CA LEU A 105 -10.60 17.27 -2.34
C LEU A 105 -11.85 18.15 -2.45
N LEU A 106 -12.68 18.21 -1.41
CA LEU A 106 -13.82 19.12 -1.30
C LEU A 106 -13.44 20.54 -0.80
N LYS A 107 -12.15 20.83 -0.58
CA LYS A 107 -11.65 22.12 -0.06
C LYS A 107 -12.20 22.50 1.32
N LYS A 108 -12.57 21.50 2.13
CA LYS A 108 -13.03 21.68 3.52
C LYS A 108 -11.87 21.66 4.52
N SER A 109 -10.69 21.18 4.10
CA SER A 109 -9.47 21.11 4.90
C SER A 109 -8.26 21.21 3.99
N SER A 110 -7.12 21.68 4.48
CA SER A 110 -5.85 21.55 3.77
C SER A 110 -5.27 20.14 3.93
N MET A 111 -4.30 19.76 3.08
CA MET A 111 -3.58 18.49 3.23
C MET A 111 -2.87 18.41 4.58
N GLU A 112 -2.21 19.49 4.99
CA GLU A 112 -1.49 19.57 6.28
C GLU A 112 -2.40 19.33 7.50
N GLN A 113 -3.65 19.82 7.44
CA GLN A 113 -4.62 19.63 8.52
C GLN A 113 -5.21 18.21 8.55
N ALA A 114 -5.28 17.54 7.39
CA ALA A 114 -5.89 16.23 7.24
C ALA A 114 -4.90 15.07 7.43
N VAL A 115 -3.60 15.31 7.24
CA VAL A 115 -2.55 14.33 7.44
C VAL A 115 -2.34 14.08 8.93
N GLN A 116 -2.20 12.81 9.30
CA GLN A 116 -1.98 12.36 10.66
C GLN A 116 -0.66 11.59 10.76
N ALA A 117 0.14 11.88 11.78
CA ALA A 117 1.33 11.10 12.07
C ALA A 117 0.95 9.67 12.52
N SER A 118 1.62 8.67 12.01
CA SER A 118 1.46 7.30 12.48
C SER A 118 2.38 6.99 13.68
N ASN A 119 2.25 5.79 14.24
CA ASN A 119 3.18 5.28 15.26
C ASN A 119 4.54 4.84 14.69
N GLU A 120 4.70 4.81 13.36
CA GLU A 120 5.98 4.53 12.69
C GLU A 120 6.67 5.85 12.35
N LYS A 121 7.95 5.96 12.73
CA LYS A 121 8.74 7.17 12.44
C LYS A 121 8.83 7.40 10.94
N HIS A 122 8.71 8.66 10.50
CA HIS A 122 8.75 9.08 9.10
C HIS A 122 7.57 8.61 8.24
N LEU A 123 6.51 8.05 8.84
CA LEU A 123 5.29 7.67 8.14
C LEU A 123 4.11 8.52 8.59
N ASP A 124 3.60 9.32 7.67
CA ASP A 124 2.36 10.04 7.79
C ASP A 124 1.26 9.34 6.99
N VAL A 125 0.01 9.53 7.40
CA VAL A 125 -1.17 8.91 6.78
C VAL A 125 -2.21 9.97 6.47
N LEU A 126 -2.69 10.00 5.24
CA LEU A 126 -3.90 10.70 4.84
C LEU A 126 -5.02 9.67 4.70
N THR A 127 -5.90 9.60 5.69
CA THR A 127 -7.06 8.71 5.67
C THR A 127 -8.06 9.14 4.59
N SER A 128 -9.01 8.27 4.23
CA SER A 128 -10.01 8.60 3.19
C SER A 128 -10.91 9.79 3.57
N GLY A 129 -11.17 9.98 4.86
CA GLY A 129 -12.27 10.84 5.33
C GLY A 129 -13.64 10.20 5.11
N PRO A 130 -14.72 10.98 5.21
CA PRO A 130 -16.09 10.49 4.99
C PRO A 130 -16.27 9.97 3.57
N ILE A 131 -17.04 8.86 3.41
CA ILE A 131 -17.34 8.27 2.10
C ILE A 131 -18.17 9.26 1.27
N PRO A 132 -17.69 9.71 0.10
CA PRO A 132 -18.45 10.64 -0.75
C PRO A 132 -19.47 9.87 -1.62
N PRO A 133 -20.51 10.55 -2.10
CA PRO A 133 -21.49 9.94 -3.01
C PRO A 133 -20.92 9.65 -4.41
N ASN A 134 -19.87 10.37 -4.84
CA ASN A 134 -19.29 10.33 -6.18
C ASN A 134 -17.75 10.17 -6.15
N PRO A 135 -17.20 9.02 -5.68
CA PRO A 135 -15.77 8.83 -5.53
C PRO A 135 -14.95 9.07 -6.80
N ALA A 136 -15.38 8.49 -7.93
CA ALA A 136 -14.64 8.59 -9.20
C ALA A 136 -14.51 10.04 -9.72
N GLU A 137 -15.59 10.83 -9.61
CA GLU A 137 -15.57 12.25 -10.00
C GLU A 137 -14.61 13.04 -9.13
N LEU A 138 -14.62 12.77 -7.83
CA LEU A 138 -13.76 13.44 -6.87
C LEU A 138 -12.28 13.13 -7.12
N LEU A 139 -11.95 11.85 -7.37
CA LEU A 139 -10.60 11.40 -7.72
C LEU A 139 -10.14 11.90 -9.10
N SER A 140 -11.06 12.12 -10.06
CA SER A 140 -10.73 12.66 -11.38
C SER A 140 -10.56 14.18 -11.40
N SER A 141 -10.89 14.87 -10.31
CA SER A 141 -10.84 16.33 -10.22
C SER A 141 -9.42 16.88 -10.36
N LYS A 142 -9.32 18.16 -10.75
CA LYS A 142 -8.02 18.87 -10.75
C LYS A 142 -7.37 18.89 -9.36
N TRP A 143 -8.20 18.90 -8.31
CA TRP A 143 -7.73 18.95 -6.92
C TRP A 143 -6.97 17.69 -6.50
N MET A 144 -7.30 16.52 -7.07
CA MET A 144 -6.54 15.29 -6.85
C MET A 144 -5.12 15.38 -7.44
N LYS A 145 -5.00 15.98 -8.64
CA LYS A 145 -3.68 16.19 -9.27
C LYS A 145 -2.83 17.20 -8.50
N GLU A 146 -3.46 18.28 -8.02
CA GLU A 146 -2.79 19.30 -7.19
C GLU A 146 -2.31 18.69 -5.87
N LEU A 147 -3.16 17.90 -5.19
CA LEU A 147 -2.81 17.18 -3.96
C LEU A 147 -1.65 16.20 -4.19
N ALA A 148 -1.69 15.42 -5.26
CA ALA A 148 -0.62 14.48 -5.58
C ALA A 148 0.71 15.20 -5.83
N TYR A 149 0.69 16.32 -6.55
CA TYR A 149 1.87 17.16 -6.78
C TYR A 149 2.41 17.71 -5.46
N GLU A 150 1.56 18.28 -4.61
CA GLU A 150 1.91 18.80 -3.28
C GLU A 150 2.50 17.72 -2.39
N ALA A 151 1.88 16.52 -2.36
CA ALA A 151 2.36 15.37 -1.63
C ALA A 151 3.76 14.93 -2.12
N CYS A 152 3.98 14.82 -3.44
CA CYS A 152 5.27 14.46 -4.01
C CYS A 152 6.36 15.54 -3.80
N ALA A 153 5.98 16.80 -3.56
CA ALA A 153 6.92 17.84 -3.20
C ALA A 153 7.34 17.77 -1.72
N ALA A 154 6.42 17.34 -0.82
CA ALA A 154 6.63 17.32 0.62
C ALA A 154 7.20 15.99 1.17
N TYR A 155 7.07 14.89 0.40
CA TYR A 155 7.47 13.53 0.80
C TYR A 155 8.42 12.91 -0.21
N ASP A 156 9.27 11.98 0.28
CA ASP A 156 10.19 11.20 -0.56
C ASP A 156 9.47 10.08 -1.30
N MET A 157 8.38 9.54 -0.70
CA MET A 157 7.55 8.50 -1.28
C MET A 157 6.07 8.70 -0.88
N VAL A 158 5.18 8.67 -1.87
CA VAL A 158 3.72 8.69 -1.70
C VAL A 158 3.16 7.34 -2.14
N ILE A 159 2.39 6.68 -1.28
CA ILE A 159 1.76 5.39 -1.60
C ILE A 159 0.25 5.58 -1.58
N PHE A 160 -0.42 5.26 -2.70
CA PHE A 160 -1.87 5.27 -2.80
C PHE A 160 -2.42 3.85 -2.62
N ASP A 161 -3.25 3.63 -1.59
CA ASP A 161 -4.11 2.43 -1.52
C ASP A 161 -5.38 2.70 -2.32
N THR A 162 -5.65 1.92 -3.35
CA THR A 162 -6.75 2.15 -4.29
C THR A 162 -7.72 0.97 -4.31
N PRO A 163 -8.98 1.13 -4.74
CA PRO A 163 -9.89 0.01 -4.93
C PRO A 163 -9.40 -0.94 -6.02
N PRO A 164 -9.99 -2.17 -6.15
CA PRO A 164 -9.62 -3.12 -7.19
C PRO A 164 -9.90 -2.56 -8.58
N ILE A 165 -8.92 -2.69 -9.49
CA ILE A 165 -8.96 -2.05 -10.82
C ILE A 165 -10.07 -2.58 -11.74
N LEU A 166 -10.47 -3.85 -11.57
CA LEU A 166 -11.57 -4.43 -12.37
C LEU A 166 -12.95 -4.12 -11.82
N ALA A 167 -13.03 -3.60 -10.59
CA ALA A 167 -14.33 -3.35 -9.95
C ALA A 167 -14.89 -1.96 -10.27
N VAL A 168 -14.03 -0.95 -10.35
CA VAL A 168 -14.41 0.47 -10.50
C VAL A 168 -13.32 1.25 -11.22
N ALA A 169 -13.69 2.40 -11.82
CA ALA A 169 -12.76 3.26 -12.56
C ALA A 169 -11.73 3.99 -11.70
N ASP A 170 -11.93 4.05 -10.41
CA ASP A 170 -11.15 4.84 -9.44
C ASP A 170 -9.64 4.54 -9.53
N ALA A 171 -9.27 3.25 -9.61
CA ALA A 171 -7.87 2.85 -9.73
C ALA A 171 -7.24 3.27 -11.07
N GLN A 172 -8.00 3.19 -12.18
CA GLN A 172 -7.52 3.67 -13.48
C GLN A 172 -7.33 5.19 -13.49
N ILE A 173 -8.24 5.92 -12.83
CA ILE A 173 -8.10 7.38 -12.66
C ILE A 173 -6.81 7.71 -11.92
N LEU A 174 -6.55 7.05 -10.79
CA LEU A 174 -5.34 7.24 -9.99
C LEU A 174 -4.07 6.74 -10.71
N GLY A 175 -4.19 5.72 -11.57
CA GLY A 175 -3.11 5.28 -12.45
C GLY A 175 -2.66 6.33 -13.47
N ASN A 176 -3.45 7.40 -13.67
CA ASN A 176 -3.05 8.56 -14.47
C ASN A 176 -2.46 9.71 -13.62
N VAL A 177 -2.38 9.53 -12.30
CA VAL A 177 -1.84 10.50 -11.33
C VAL A 177 -0.52 10.00 -10.75
N ALA A 178 -0.42 8.72 -10.39
CA ALA A 178 0.79 8.11 -9.82
C ALA A 178 1.89 7.88 -10.88
N ASP A 179 3.15 7.86 -10.45
CA ASP A 179 4.31 7.54 -11.33
C ASP A 179 4.37 6.05 -11.64
N GLY A 180 4.11 5.20 -10.65
CA GLY A 180 4.14 3.76 -10.78
C GLY A 180 2.90 3.05 -10.25
N SER A 181 2.70 1.82 -10.66
CA SER A 181 1.62 0.96 -10.21
C SER A 181 2.11 -0.44 -9.88
N VAL A 182 1.53 -1.05 -8.85
CA VAL A 182 1.79 -2.43 -8.42
C VAL A 182 0.48 -3.17 -8.33
N LEU A 183 0.42 -4.34 -8.97
CA LEU A 183 -0.74 -5.23 -8.95
C LEU A 183 -0.59 -6.27 -7.84
N VAL A 184 -1.51 -6.32 -6.89
CA VAL A 184 -1.59 -7.37 -5.88
C VAL A 184 -2.57 -8.45 -6.35
N ILE A 185 -2.12 -9.71 -6.37
CA ILE A 185 -2.93 -10.88 -6.70
C ILE A 185 -2.86 -11.89 -5.56
N SER A 186 -3.96 -12.59 -5.29
CA SER A 186 -4.03 -13.58 -4.21
C SER A 186 -3.75 -14.98 -4.74
N SER A 187 -2.72 -15.64 -4.19
CA SER A 187 -2.34 -17.00 -4.56
C SER A 187 -3.52 -17.98 -4.35
N GLY A 188 -3.87 -18.73 -5.38
CA GLY A 188 -4.94 -19.71 -5.36
C GLY A 188 -6.36 -19.15 -5.29
N LYS A 189 -6.54 -17.82 -5.43
CA LYS A 189 -7.85 -17.15 -5.47
C LYS A 189 -8.07 -16.33 -6.72
N THR A 190 -7.06 -15.55 -7.12
CA THR A 190 -7.14 -14.75 -8.36
C THR A 190 -7.04 -15.67 -9.57
N GLU A 191 -8.03 -15.64 -10.42
CA GLU A 191 -8.02 -16.35 -11.69
C GLU A 191 -7.04 -15.70 -12.67
N LYS A 192 -6.41 -16.52 -13.54
CA LYS A 192 -5.40 -16.02 -14.49
C LYS A 192 -5.97 -14.97 -15.44
N GLU A 193 -7.21 -15.15 -15.89
CA GLU A 193 -7.93 -14.23 -16.77
C GLU A 193 -8.17 -12.89 -16.07
N GLN A 194 -8.50 -12.90 -14.79
CA GLN A 194 -8.67 -11.66 -14.00
C GLN A 194 -7.34 -10.94 -13.81
N ALA A 195 -6.27 -11.66 -13.51
CA ALA A 195 -4.93 -11.09 -13.40
C ALA A 195 -4.47 -10.49 -14.74
N ALA A 196 -4.73 -11.15 -15.87
CA ALA A 196 -4.40 -10.65 -17.21
C ALA A 196 -5.18 -9.37 -17.52
N LYS A 197 -6.51 -9.36 -17.34
CA LYS A 197 -7.34 -8.17 -17.53
C LYS A 197 -6.92 -7.00 -16.65
N ALA A 198 -6.55 -7.26 -15.39
CA ALA A 198 -6.07 -6.23 -14.47
C ALA A 198 -4.74 -5.64 -14.93
N LYS A 199 -3.83 -6.48 -15.45
CA LYS A 199 -2.57 -6.04 -16.07
C LYS A 199 -2.85 -5.16 -17.27
N GLU A 200 -3.68 -5.60 -18.22
CA GLU A 200 -4.06 -4.82 -19.40
C GLU A 200 -4.65 -3.46 -19.02
N ALA A 201 -5.56 -3.43 -18.04
CA ALA A 201 -6.14 -2.19 -17.55
C ALA A 201 -5.07 -1.23 -16.95
N LEU A 202 -4.05 -1.76 -16.25
CA LEU A 202 -2.94 -0.95 -15.74
C LEU A 202 -2.03 -0.44 -16.85
N GLU A 203 -1.80 -1.23 -17.90
CA GLU A 203 -0.97 -0.84 -19.04
C GLU A 203 -1.61 0.28 -19.89
N THR A 204 -2.93 0.51 -19.77
CA THR A 204 -3.59 1.68 -20.38
C THR A 204 -3.42 2.97 -19.58
N CYS A 205 -2.96 2.89 -18.33
CA CYS A 205 -2.71 4.05 -17.48
C CYS A 205 -1.36 4.70 -17.81
N LYS A 206 -1.17 5.94 -17.35
CA LYS A 206 0.11 6.66 -17.48
C LYS A 206 1.18 6.15 -16.52
N SER A 207 0.78 5.57 -15.38
CA SER A 207 1.71 4.99 -14.43
C SER A 207 2.46 3.82 -15.03
N LYS A 208 3.77 3.72 -14.74
CA LYS A 208 4.55 2.54 -15.14
C LYS A 208 4.12 1.35 -14.30
N LEU A 209 3.67 0.25 -14.92
CA LEU A 209 3.45 -1.01 -14.21
C LEU A 209 4.81 -1.58 -13.78
N LEU A 210 5.07 -1.60 -12.48
CA LEU A 210 6.34 -2.04 -11.89
C LEU A 210 6.41 -3.57 -11.74
N GLY A 211 5.25 -4.21 -11.62
CA GLY A 211 5.14 -5.65 -11.46
C GLY A 211 3.93 -6.08 -10.65
N ALA A 212 3.92 -7.36 -10.29
CA ALA A 212 2.86 -7.96 -9.48
C ALA A 212 3.42 -8.58 -8.19
N ILE A 213 2.64 -8.46 -7.11
CA ILE A 213 2.90 -9.09 -5.81
C ILE A 213 1.93 -10.26 -5.63
N ILE A 214 2.46 -11.46 -5.42
CA ILE A 214 1.65 -12.64 -5.10
C ILE A 214 1.48 -12.72 -3.59
N ASN A 215 0.29 -12.38 -3.11
CA ASN A 215 -0.06 -12.42 -1.70
C ASN A 215 -0.63 -13.79 -1.30
N GLY A 216 -0.41 -14.21 -0.04
CA GLY A 216 -0.96 -15.44 0.53
C GLY A 216 -0.36 -16.74 -0.02
N LYS A 217 0.81 -16.68 -0.65
CA LYS A 217 1.52 -17.88 -1.10
C LYS A 217 2.02 -18.66 0.13
N LYS A 218 1.57 -19.91 0.29
CA LYS A 218 2.10 -20.81 1.31
C LYS A 218 3.55 -21.15 0.97
N LEU A 219 4.47 -20.85 1.88
CA LEU A 219 5.85 -21.30 1.77
C LEU A 219 5.88 -22.81 1.96
N SER A 220 6.52 -23.55 1.08
CA SER A 220 6.78 -24.97 1.29
C SER A 220 7.80 -25.12 2.42
N LYS A 221 7.68 -26.16 3.25
CA LYS A 221 8.63 -26.44 4.35
C LYS A 221 10.10 -26.51 3.91
N HIS A 222 10.36 -26.74 2.62
CA HIS A 222 11.70 -26.76 2.02
C HIS A 222 12.29 -25.34 1.76
N SER A 223 11.45 -24.31 1.65
CA SER A 223 11.94 -22.94 1.41
C SER A 223 12.34 -22.22 2.71
N GLU A 224 11.91 -22.67 3.88
CA GLU A 224 12.36 -22.12 5.18
C GLU A 224 13.83 -22.45 5.49
N TYR A 225 14.35 -23.59 5.02
CA TYR A 225 15.74 -24.00 5.27
C TYR A 225 16.77 -23.33 4.34
N GLY A 226 16.36 -22.75 3.22
CA GLY A 226 17.28 -22.16 2.25
C GLY A 226 17.79 -20.74 2.61
N TYR A 227 17.12 -20.03 3.51
CA TYR A 227 17.47 -18.63 3.83
C TYR A 227 18.27 -18.43 5.14
N TYR A 228 18.32 -19.44 6.03
CA TYR A 228 19.06 -19.37 7.30
C TYR A 228 19.97 -20.56 7.61
N GLY A 229 20.31 -21.36 6.62
CA GLY A 229 21.27 -22.45 6.79
C GLY A 229 22.70 -21.97 6.71
N ASN A 230 23.28 -21.46 7.82
CA ASN A 230 24.71 -21.57 8.20
C ASN A 230 25.03 -20.69 9.41
N LYS A 231 24.59 -21.05 10.61
CA LYS A 231 25.17 -20.46 11.84
C LYS A 231 25.43 -21.40 13.01
N ASP A 232 25.29 -22.72 12.87
CA ASP A 232 25.55 -23.63 14.01
C ASP A 232 26.52 -24.79 13.73
N ASN A 233 27.48 -24.68 12.80
CA ASN A 233 28.49 -25.72 12.59
C ASN A 233 29.97 -25.27 12.76
N PHE A 234 30.23 -24.28 13.60
CA PHE A 234 31.64 -23.87 13.86
C PHE A 234 32.08 -23.93 15.33
N MET A 235 31.36 -24.67 16.21
CA MET A 235 31.83 -24.89 17.58
C MET A 235 31.61 -26.34 18.03
N GLN A 236 32.15 -27.33 17.35
CA GLN A 236 32.50 -28.62 17.94
C GLN A 236 33.63 -29.22 17.12
N ASN A 237 34.86 -28.78 17.41
CA ASN A 237 36.10 -29.53 17.27
C ASN A 237 37.24 -28.69 17.88
N LYS A 238 37.37 -28.80 19.16
CA LYS A 238 38.65 -28.77 19.88
C LYS A 238 38.49 -29.50 21.21
#